data_dff451489533f65b3f4ffd792cf5f23b
#
_entry.id   dff451489533f65b3f4ffd792cf5f23b
#
_cell.length_a   1.000
_cell.length_b   1.000
_cell.length_c   1.000
_cell.angle_alpha   90.00
_cell.angle_beta   90.00
_cell.angle_gamma   90.00
#
_symmetry.space_group_name_H-M   'P 1'
#
loop_
_entity.id
_entity.type
_entity.pdbx_description
1 polymer ?
#
loop_
_entity_poly.entity_id
_entity_poly.type
_entity_poly.pdbx_seq_one_letter_code
_entity_poly.pdbx_strand_id
1 'polypeptide(L)'
;PPLPYKFDIHQEGLEKTWSSVTYITPEENVGTKMYTSKDEKSFVQEAPWKPNSTFVFCGNQNVTWHSYESNQNTNRITFNIFIMKHRQEKCFYPL
;
A
#
# COMPACT_ATOMS: atom_id res chain seq x y z
N PRO A 1 -12.58 3.85 7.59
CA PRO A 1 -12.11 5.05 8.26
C PRO A 1 -13.02 6.24 8.02
N PRO A 2 -13.03 7.19 8.94
CA PRO A 2 -13.80 8.42 8.74
C PRO A 2 -13.26 9.18 7.55
N LEU A 3 -14.10 10.00 6.95
CA LEU A 3 -13.79 10.64 5.68
C LEU A 3 -13.88 12.16 5.81
N PRO A 4 -13.00 12.88 5.12
CA PRO A 4 -11.91 12.40 4.29
C PRO A 4 -10.82 11.72 5.12
N TYR A 5 -10.02 10.90 4.47
CA TYR A 5 -9.04 10.06 5.15
C TYR A 5 -7.68 10.20 4.48
N LYS A 6 -6.65 10.25 5.31
CA LYS A 6 -5.27 10.27 4.80
C LYS A 6 -4.40 9.38 5.68
N PHE A 7 -3.67 8.49 5.05
CA PHE A 7 -2.65 7.68 5.70
C PHE A 7 -1.29 8.23 5.26
N ASP A 8 -0.51 8.72 6.21
CA ASP A 8 0.76 9.37 5.91
C ASP A 8 1.74 8.49 5.17
N ILE A 9 2.76 9.12 4.59
CA ILE A 9 3.83 8.43 3.89
C ILE A 9 4.51 7.46 4.85
N HIS A 10 4.60 6.19 4.46
CA HIS A 10 5.17 5.13 5.29
C HIS A 10 5.75 4.03 4.42
N GLN A 11 6.47 3.12 5.06
CA GLN A 11 6.93 1.88 4.44
C GLN A 11 6.21 0.72 5.09
N GLU A 12 6.16 -0.39 4.36
CA GLU A 12 5.75 -1.66 4.96
C GLU A 12 6.88 -2.19 5.82
N GLY A 13 6.54 -3.06 6.78
CA GLY A 13 7.53 -3.66 7.67
C GLY A 13 8.60 -4.44 6.88
N LEU A 14 9.77 -4.58 7.50
CA LEU A 14 10.91 -5.25 6.89
C LEU A 14 10.61 -6.68 6.44
N GLU A 15 9.64 -7.30 7.05
CA GLU A 15 9.27 -8.68 6.76
C GLU A 15 8.44 -8.83 5.49
N LYS A 16 7.88 -7.75 5.00
CA LYS A 16 7.03 -7.78 3.80
C LYS A 16 7.89 -7.60 2.56
N THR A 17 7.98 -8.64 1.75
CA THR A 17 8.75 -8.59 0.51
C THR A 17 7.94 -8.07 -0.66
N TRP A 18 6.64 -8.34 -0.67
CA TRP A 18 5.73 -7.88 -1.71
C TRP A 18 4.43 -7.44 -1.07
N SER A 19 3.87 -6.40 -1.60
CA SER A 19 2.55 -5.91 -1.19
C SER A 19 1.69 -5.73 -2.42
N SER A 20 0.42 -6.10 -2.30
CA SER A 20 -0.53 -5.82 -3.36
C SER A 20 -1.76 -5.15 -2.77
N VAL A 21 -2.32 -4.22 -3.52
CA VAL A 21 -3.52 -3.50 -3.15
C VAL A 21 -4.50 -3.63 -4.30
N THR A 22 -5.64 -4.25 -4.04
CA THR A 22 -6.71 -4.33 -5.02
C THR A 22 -7.76 -3.31 -4.64
N TYR A 23 -8.07 -2.41 -5.54
CA TYR A 23 -9.04 -1.35 -5.32
C TYR A 23 -10.45 -1.89 -5.57
N ILE A 24 -11.36 -1.66 -4.64
CA ILE A 24 -12.70 -2.22 -4.73
C ILE A 24 -13.74 -1.13 -4.92
N THR A 25 -13.86 -0.21 -3.96
CA THR A 25 -14.85 0.85 -4.03
C THR A 25 -14.32 2.09 -3.32
N PRO A 26 -14.71 3.30 -3.70
CA PRO A 26 -15.72 3.68 -4.69
C PRO A 26 -15.21 3.62 -6.13
N GLU A 27 -16.04 4.05 -7.08
CA GLU A 27 -15.70 4.09 -8.49
C GLU A 27 -14.46 4.95 -8.77
N GLU A 28 -14.39 6.11 -8.12
CA GLU A 28 -13.30 7.05 -8.28
C GLU A 28 -12.73 7.45 -6.91
N ASN A 29 -11.41 7.57 -6.85
CA ASN A 29 -10.72 8.04 -5.65
C ASN A 29 -9.27 8.34 -6.00
N VAL A 30 -8.47 8.63 -4.96
CA VAL A 30 -7.03 8.78 -5.10
C VAL A 30 -6.38 7.40 -4.97
N GLY A 31 -5.48 7.08 -5.87
CA GLY A 31 -4.75 5.81 -5.82
C GLY A 31 -3.64 5.82 -4.80
N THR A 32 -2.73 4.87 -4.95
CA THR A 32 -1.57 4.76 -4.07
C THR A 32 -0.45 5.65 -4.59
N LYS A 33 0.02 6.58 -3.76
CA LYS A 33 1.11 7.46 -4.12
C LYS A 33 2.42 6.88 -3.63
N MET A 34 3.43 6.88 -4.49
CA MET A 34 4.75 6.32 -4.20
C MET A 34 5.78 7.43 -4.08
N TYR A 35 6.70 7.26 -3.13
CA TYR A 35 7.74 8.23 -2.82
C TYR A 35 9.08 7.52 -2.63
N THR A 36 10.17 8.27 -2.77
CA THR A 36 11.51 7.73 -2.51
C THR A 36 11.97 7.94 -1.06
N SER A 37 11.25 8.76 -0.31
CA SER A 37 11.54 8.99 1.11
C SER A 37 10.28 9.43 1.82
N LYS A 38 10.37 9.63 3.12
CA LYS A 38 9.23 10.14 3.90
C LYS A 38 9.09 11.65 3.75
N ASP A 39 8.97 12.11 2.53
CA ASP A 39 8.87 13.52 2.18
C ASP A 39 7.98 13.67 0.95
N GLU A 40 6.99 14.53 1.03
CA GLU A 40 6.08 14.76 -0.10
C GLU A 40 6.81 15.22 -1.36
N LYS A 41 7.94 15.88 -1.20
CA LYS A 41 8.74 16.33 -2.34
C LYS A 41 9.40 15.19 -3.09
N SER A 42 9.46 14.01 -2.49
CA SER A 42 10.06 12.84 -3.12
C SER A 42 9.05 12.02 -3.93
N PHE A 43 7.90 12.56 -4.20
CA PHE A 43 6.85 11.90 -4.98
C PHE A 43 7.40 11.42 -6.33
N VAL A 44 7.08 10.18 -6.66
CA VAL A 44 7.49 9.55 -7.91
C VAL A 44 6.30 9.36 -8.86
N GLN A 45 5.28 8.68 -8.39
CA GLN A 45 4.11 8.41 -9.23
C GLN A 45 2.94 7.95 -8.38
N GLU A 46 1.78 7.99 -8.96
CA GLU A 46 0.55 7.49 -8.34
C GLU A 46 0.03 6.32 -9.17
N ALA A 47 -0.24 5.21 -8.50
CA ALA A 47 -0.99 4.12 -9.12
C ALA A 47 -2.46 4.57 -9.17
N PRO A 48 -3.06 4.65 -10.35
CA PRO A 48 -4.41 5.20 -10.44
C PRO A 48 -5.42 4.34 -9.72
N TRP A 49 -6.40 4.98 -9.10
CA TRP A 49 -7.51 4.26 -8.51
C TRP A 49 -8.40 3.75 -9.63
N LYS A 50 -8.55 2.44 -9.70
CA LYS A 50 -9.41 1.81 -10.69
C LYS A 50 -10.01 0.57 -10.05
N PRO A 51 -11.33 0.52 -9.85
CA PRO A 51 -11.96 -0.64 -9.24
C PRO A 51 -11.60 -1.93 -9.96
N ASN A 52 -11.39 -2.97 -9.19
CA ASN A 52 -11.01 -4.28 -9.68
C ASN A 52 -9.63 -4.33 -10.35
N SER A 53 -8.78 -3.35 -10.06
CA SER A 53 -7.37 -3.39 -10.47
C SER A 53 -6.48 -3.59 -9.25
N THR A 54 -5.31 -4.16 -9.48
CA THR A 54 -4.35 -4.46 -8.41
C THR A 54 -3.04 -3.77 -8.69
N PHE A 55 -2.53 -3.07 -7.69
CA PHE A 55 -1.21 -2.46 -7.71
C PHE A 55 -0.28 -3.31 -6.85
N VAL A 56 0.85 -3.70 -7.41
CA VAL A 56 1.83 -4.54 -6.71
C VAL A 56 3.14 -3.79 -6.60
N PHE A 57 3.73 -3.83 -5.41
CA PHE A 57 5.04 -3.21 -5.21
C PHE A 57 5.87 -4.06 -4.24
N CYS A 58 7.19 -4.00 -4.41
CA CYS A 58 8.08 -4.75 -3.55
C CYS A 58 8.44 -3.95 -2.30
N GLY A 59 8.76 -4.65 -1.23
CA GLY A 59 9.14 -4.02 0.04
C GLY A 59 10.59 -3.61 0.06
N ASN A 60 10.97 -2.63 -0.73
CA ASN A 60 12.31 -2.10 -0.73
C ASN A 60 12.35 -0.83 0.13
N GLN A 61 13.12 -0.87 1.21
CA GLN A 61 13.18 0.20 2.19
C GLN A 61 13.55 1.56 1.62
N ASN A 62 14.28 1.57 0.51
CA ASN A 62 14.80 2.81 -0.02
C ASN A 62 13.92 3.44 -1.09
N VAL A 63 12.91 2.73 -1.58
CA VAL A 63 12.15 3.20 -2.73
C VAL A 63 10.64 2.97 -2.64
N THR A 64 10.14 2.33 -1.62
CA THR A 64 8.70 2.00 -1.57
C THR A 64 7.97 2.68 -0.43
N TRP A 65 8.27 3.95 -0.21
CA TRP A 65 7.44 4.78 0.65
C TRP A 65 6.15 5.08 -0.08
N HIS A 66 5.04 5.03 0.63
CA HIS A 66 3.75 5.24 -0.01
C HIS A 66 2.74 5.86 0.94
N SER A 67 1.68 6.40 0.37
CA SER A 67 0.59 6.98 1.14
C SER A 67 -0.75 6.66 0.50
N TYR A 68 -1.78 6.75 1.31
CA TYR A 68 -3.17 6.56 0.89
C TYR A 68 -4.00 7.74 1.35
N GLU A 69 -4.96 8.14 0.54
CA GLU A 69 -5.93 9.14 0.97
C GLU A 69 -7.26 8.93 0.25
N SER A 70 -8.32 9.45 0.83
CA SER A 70 -9.63 9.45 0.21
C SER A 70 -10.08 10.88 0.03
N ASN A 71 -10.54 11.19 -1.17
CA ASN A 71 -11.03 12.53 -1.50
C ASN A 71 -12.55 12.61 -1.55
N GLN A 72 -13.23 11.58 -1.06
CA GLN A 72 -14.68 11.48 -1.10
C GLN A 72 -15.25 11.13 0.27
N ASN A 73 -16.54 11.39 0.44
CA ASN A 73 -17.26 11.06 1.67
C ASN A 73 -17.88 9.67 1.61
N THR A 74 -17.20 8.73 0.99
CA THR A 74 -17.60 7.34 0.96
C THR A 74 -16.46 6.47 1.44
N ASN A 75 -16.77 5.32 2.00
CA ASN A 75 -15.75 4.42 2.48
C ASN A 75 -14.88 3.91 1.33
N ARG A 76 -13.59 3.98 1.54
CA ARG A 76 -12.61 3.47 0.62
C ARG A 76 -12.27 2.05 1.04
N ILE A 77 -12.52 1.09 0.16
CA ILE A 77 -12.31 -0.32 0.47
C ILE A 77 -11.27 -0.90 -0.48
N THR A 78 -10.26 -1.54 0.08
CA THR A 78 -9.23 -2.24 -0.68
C THR A 78 -9.04 -3.63 -0.11
N PHE A 79 -8.54 -4.53 -0.94
CA PHE A 79 -8.13 -5.86 -0.53
C PHE A 79 -6.63 -5.96 -0.67
N ASN A 80 -5.92 -6.23 0.43
CA ASN A 80 -4.47 -6.21 0.46
C ASN A 80 -3.92 -7.60 0.74
N ILE A 81 -2.89 -7.99 -0.02
CA ILE A 81 -2.19 -9.24 0.17
C ILE A 81 -0.70 -8.93 0.32
N PHE A 82 -0.07 -9.56 1.31
CA PHE A 82 1.35 -9.37 1.57
C PHE A 82 2.06 -10.72 1.49
N ILE A 83 3.24 -10.71 0.86
CA ILE A 83 4.14 -11.85 0.91
C ILE A 83 5.21 -11.50 1.93
N MET A 84 5.29 -12.30 2.98
CA MET A 84 6.15 -12.03 4.11
C MET A 84 7.45 -12.82 4.03
N LYS A 85 8.51 -12.21 4.53
CA LYS A 85 9.78 -12.91 4.67
C LYS A 85 9.66 -13.93 5.81
N HIS A 86 10.15 -15.12 5.56
CA HIS A 86 10.14 -16.19 6.57
C HIS A 86 11.14 -15.89 7.67
N ARG A 87 10.75 -16.10 8.90
CA ARG A 87 11.66 -15.97 10.02
C ARG A 87 12.37 -17.31 10.21
N GLN A 88 13.69 -17.26 10.31
CA GLN A 88 14.50 -18.47 10.41
C GLN A 88 14.10 -19.36 11.58
N GLU A 89 13.96 -18.76 12.75
CA GLU A 89 13.65 -19.54 13.96
C GLU A 89 12.24 -20.08 13.99
N LYS A 90 11.44 -19.70 13.02
CA LYS A 90 10.03 -20.09 12.97
C LYS A 90 9.64 -20.78 11.68
N CYS A 91 10.62 -21.12 10.87
CA CYS A 91 10.31 -21.62 9.55
C CYS A 91 10.07 -23.14 9.49
N PHE A 92 10.14 -23.80 10.59
CA PHE A 92 10.05 -25.27 10.56
C PHE A 92 8.78 -25.78 11.19
N TYR A 93 7.71 -25.15 10.94
CA TYR A 93 6.46 -25.65 11.46
C TYR A 93 6.19 -27.03 10.91
N PRO A 94 5.68 -27.91 11.74
CA PRO A 94 5.29 -29.22 11.25
C PRO A 94 4.25 -29.03 10.17
N LEU A 95 4.46 -29.66 9.10
CA LEU A 95 3.55 -29.58 7.99
C LEU A 95 2.64 -30.79 7.95
#